data_02489d14b4078d6411dbc36d59dbb96b
#
_entry.id   02489d14b4078d6411dbc36d59dbb96b
#
_cell.length_a   1.000
_cell.length_b   1.000
_cell.length_c   1.000
_cell.angle_alpha   90.00
_cell.angle_beta   90.00
_cell.angle_gamma   90.00
#
_symmetry.space_group_name_H-M   'P 1'
#
loop_
_entity.id
_entity.type
_entity.pdbx_description
1 polymer ?
#
loop_
_entity_poly.entity_id
_entity_poly.type
_entity_poly.pdbx_seq_one_letter_code
_entity_poly.pdbx_strand_id
1 'polypeptide(L)'
;KILEEWLIYYKPDELFSEDGKLVPSISSIIPNKDLRLGMLNSKINKIKNKLILPDLTKFWVDEPYYSNIKVLDKYFNDLIILNPNIFKIFSPDELESNGLNILASNHSYDISNNNGNKCVLEILSENTCKGWMQGYLMMGNHVFFISYEAFAPIVSSMMRQYFKYLKQASKIKWRNENNSFKNKSEYNTLLKQPTI
;
A
#
# COMPACT_ATOMS: atom_id res chain seq x y z
N LYS A 1 15.86 -21.60 35.64
CA LYS A 1 14.71 -22.50 35.79
C LYS A 1 13.49 -22.03 35.02
N ILE A 2 12.90 -20.86 35.31
CA ILE A 2 11.72 -20.34 34.60
C ILE A 2 12.01 -20.11 33.10
N LEU A 3 13.15 -19.52 32.75
CA LEU A 3 13.56 -19.33 31.36
C LEU A 3 13.76 -20.66 30.61
N GLU A 4 14.34 -21.64 31.29
CA GLU A 4 14.53 -22.99 30.78
C GLU A 4 13.20 -23.71 30.51
N GLU A 5 12.25 -23.59 31.44
CA GLU A 5 10.87 -24.11 31.27
C GLU A 5 10.17 -23.47 30.07
N TRP A 6 10.34 -22.17 29.89
CA TRP A 6 9.83 -21.44 28.72
C TRP A 6 10.46 -21.88 27.40
N LEU A 7 11.78 -22.07 27.35
CA LEU A 7 12.48 -22.55 26.18
C LEU A 7 12.02 -23.96 25.79
N ILE A 8 11.86 -24.86 26.78
CA ILE A 8 11.29 -26.21 26.54
C ILE A 8 9.87 -26.12 25.99
N TYR A 9 9.06 -25.22 26.51
CA TYR A 9 7.67 -25.01 26.03
C TYR A 9 7.62 -24.54 24.58
N TYR A 10 8.49 -23.60 24.18
CA TYR A 10 8.54 -23.08 22.82
C TYR A 10 9.29 -23.95 21.81
N LYS A 11 9.90 -25.02 22.27
CA LYS A 11 10.57 -26.05 21.43
C LYS A 11 11.46 -25.45 20.33
N PRO A 12 12.49 -24.69 20.67
CA PRO A 12 13.38 -24.05 19.70
C PRO A 12 14.09 -25.07 18.77
N ASP A 13 14.20 -26.33 19.20
CA ASP A 13 14.74 -27.46 18.42
C ASP A 13 13.87 -27.80 17.18
N GLU A 14 12.60 -27.44 17.16
CA GLU A 14 11.75 -27.55 15.96
C GLU A 14 12.11 -26.49 14.89
N LEU A 15 12.77 -25.40 15.29
CA LEU A 15 13.12 -24.27 14.42
C LEU A 15 14.61 -24.21 14.08
N PHE A 16 15.46 -24.66 15.01
CA PHE A 16 16.91 -24.56 14.91
C PHE A 16 17.60 -25.90 15.14
N SER A 17 18.61 -26.16 14.35
CA SER A 17 19.53 -27.29 14.56
C SER A 17 20.51 -27.01 15.72
N GLU A 18 21.24 -28.05 16.19
CA GLU A 18 22.19 -27.93 17.30
C GLU A 18 23.28 -26.87 17.08
N ASP A 19 23.62 -26.57 15.82
CA ASP A 19 24.57 -25.53 15.44
C ASP A 19 23.91 -24.11 15.35
N GLY A 20 22.66 -23.98 15.77
CA GLY A 20 21.94 -22.72 15.82
C GLY A 20 21.46 -22.20 14.45
N LYS A 21 21.55 -23.02 13.40
CA LYS A 21 20.97 -22.65 12.09
C LYS A 21 19.51 -23.08 12.00
N LEU A 22 18.78 -22.39 11.15
CA LEU A 22 17.40 -22.77 10.86
C LEU A 22 17.35 -24.18 10.24
N VAL A 23 16.39 -24.98 10.69
CA VAL A 23 16.16 -26.30 10.07
C VAL A 23 15.76 -26.14 8.59
N PRO A 24 16.06 -27.16 7.73
CA PRO A 24 15.80 -27.04 6.28
C PRO A 24 14.38 -26.70 5.91
N SER A 25 13.39 -27.21 6.64
CA SER A 25 11.98 -26.93 6.44
C SER A 25 11.63 -25.43 6.58
N ILE A 26 12.26 -24.75 7.52
CA ILE A 26 12.08 -23.30 7.75
C ILE A 26 12.96 -22.49 6.77
N SER A 27 14.22 -22.89 6.59
CA SER A 27 15.12 -22.16 5.70
C SER A 27 14.66 -22.14 4.24
N SER A 28 13.96 -23.18 3.79
CA SER A 28 13.44 -23.30 2.41
C SER A 28 12.31 -22.31 2.09
N ILE A 29 11.56 -21.88 3.08
CA ILE A 29 10.46 -20.88 2.89
C ILE A 29 10.96 -19.43 2.98
N ILE A 30 12.19 -19.20 3.41
CA ILE A 30 12.76 -17.85 3.48
C ILE A 30 13.12 -17.41 2.05
N PRO A 31 12.61 -16.26 1.59
CA PRO A 31 12.94 -15.76 0.27
C PRO A 31 14.45 -15.55 0.09
N ASN A 32 14.95 -15.80 -1.11
CA ASN A 32 16.31 -15.44 -1.50
C ASN A 32 16.60 -13.97 -1.19
N LYS A 33 17.86 -13.63 -0.93
CA LYS A 33 18.27 -12.29 -0.52
C LYS A 33 17.77 -11.19 -1.47
N ASP A 34 17.82 -11.44 -2.75
CA ASP A 34 17.38 -10.52 -3.82
C ASP A 34 15.87 -10.27 -3.86
N LEU A 35 15.08 -11.17 -3.26
CA LEU A 35 13.61 -11.05 -3.17
C LEU A 35 13.12 -10.43 -1.86
N ARG A 36 14.00 -10.22 -0.88
CA ARG A 36 13.61 -9.68 0.43
C ARG A 36 13.26 -8.20 0.31
N LEU A 37 12.19 -7.78 1.00
CA LEU A 37 11.85 -6.38 1.17
C LEU A 37 13.06 -5.64 1.75
N GLY A 38 13.51 -4.60 1.12
CA GLY A 38 14.69 -3.85 1.56
C GLY A 38 15.99 -4.25 0.89
N MET A 39 16.04 -5.34 0.13
CA MET A 39 17.18 -5.60 -0.73
C MET A 39 17.02 -4.83 -2.05
N LEU A 40 18.10 -4.17 -2.44
CA LEU A 40 18.12 -3.22 -3.54
C LEU A 40 17.89 -3.83 -4.92
N ASN A 41 18.25 -5.09 -5.04
CA ASN A 41 18.08 -5.85 -6.27
C ASN A 41 16.73 -6.54 -6.38
N SER A 42 15.86 -6.44 -5.36
CA SER A 42 14.52 -6.97 -5.49
C SER A 42 13.81 -6.25 -6.62
N LYS A 43 13.12 -6.99 -7.46
CA LYS A 43 12.30 -6.43 -8.55
C LYS A 43 11.33 -5.38 -8.02
N ILE A 44 10.85 -5.55 -6.80
CA ILE A 44 9.95 -4.66 -6.06
C ILE A 44 10.57 -3.28 -5.86
N ASN A 45 11.85 -3.19 -5.49
CA ASN A 45 12.53 -1.90 -5.26
C ASN A 45 12.92 -1.18 -6.56
N LYS A 46 12.93 -1.87 -7.70
CA LYS A 46 13.25 -1.28 -9.01
C LYS A 46 12.03 -0.68 -9.71
N ILE A 47 10.84 -1.09 -9.31
CA ILE A 47 9.59 -0.66 -9.93
C ILE A 47 9.12 0.61 -9.24
N LYS A 48 9.62 1.75 -9.69
CA LYS A 48 8.90 3.01 -9.51
C LYS A 48 7.84 3.06 -10.58
N ASN A 49 6.67 2.59 -10.25
CA ASN A 49 5.53 2.67 -11.14
C ASN A 49 5.12 4.14 -11.26
N LYS A 50 5.44 4.75 -12.40
CA LYS A 50 5.01 6.13 -12.67
C LYS A 50 3.52 6.11 -12.96
N LEU A 51 2.76 6.86 -12.16
CA LEU A 51 1.33 7.03 -12.36
C LEU A 51 1.08 7.82 -13.65
N ILE A 52 0.23 7.31 -14.51
CA ILE A 52 -0.25 8.01 -15.71
C ILE A 52 -1.51 8.77 -15.30
N LEU A 53 -1.43 10.10 -15.35
CA LEU A 53 -2.55 10.95 -14.96
C LEU A 53 -3.50 11.18 -16.15
N PRO A 54 -4.82 11.15 -15.91
CA PRO A 54 -5.79 11.61 -16.91
C PRO A 54 -5.59 13.09 -17.25
N ASP A 55 -5.99 13.49 -18.43
CA ASP A 55 -6.01 14.90 -18.83
C ASP A 55 -7.06 15.65 -18.02
N LEU A 56 -6.63 16.57 -17.17
CA LEU A 56 -7.50 17.33 -16.26
C LEU A 56 -8.51 18.24 -17.00
N THR A 57 -8.19 18.63 -18.23
CA THR A 57 -9.10 19.50 -19.01
C THR A 57 -10.43 18.83 -19.33
N LYS A 58 -10.46 17.49 -19.37
CA LYS A 58 -11.67 16.71 -19.61
C LYS A 58 -12.68 16.75 -18.46
N PHE A 59 -12.23 17.16 -17.29
CA PHE A 59 -13.05 17.18 -16.06
C PHE A 59 -13.47 18.58 -15.67
N TRP A 60 -13.12 19.57 -16.48
CA TRP A 60 -13.57 20.93 -16.26
C TRP A 60 -15.08 21.04 -16.50
N VAL A 61 -15.78 21.59 -15.53
CA VAL A 61 -17.22 21.82 -15.59
C VAL A 61 -17.47 23.31 -15.37
N ASP A 62 -18.09 23.97 -16.34
CA ASP A 62 -18.41 25.39 -16.29
C ASP A 62 -19.85 25.61 -15.76
N GLU A 63 -20.18 24.89 -14.69
CA GLU A 63 -21.48 25.02 -14.02
C GLU A 63 -21.27 25.42 -12.56
N PRO A 64 -21.97 26.49 -12.07
CA PRO A 64 -21.71 27.06 -10.74
C PRO A 64 -22.07 26.13 -9.56
N TYR A 65 -22.86 25.08 -9.80
CA TYR A 65 -23.34 24.16 -8.75
C TYR A 65 -23.08 22.68 -9.06
N TYR A 66 -21.95 22.36 -9.68
CA TYR A 66 -21.60 20.96 -9.95
C TYR A 66 -20.95 20.29 -8.73
N SER A 67 -21.33 19.04 -8.48
CA SER A 67 -20.77 18.28 -7.36
C SER A 67 -19.31 17.86 -7.62
N ASN A 68 -18.39 18.29 -6.77
CA ASN A 68 -16.98 17.93 -6.85
C ASN A 68 -16.77 16.41 -6.79
N ILE A 69 -17.61 15.70 -6.02
CA ILE A 69 -17.49 14.24 -5.88
C ILE A 69 -17.81 13.52 -7.20
N LYS A 70 -18.74 14.03 -8.00
CA LYS A 70 -19.05 13.48 -9.32
C LYS A 70 -17.91 13.68 -10.33
N VAL A 71 -17.14 14.76 -10.18
CA VAL A 71 -15.93 14.99 -10.97
C VAL A 71 -14.85 14.01 -10.57
N LEU A 72 -14.65 13.83 -9.27
CA LEU A 72 -13.68 12.88 -8.73
C LEU A 72 -14.00 11.44 -9.13
N ASP A 73 -15.26 11.04 -9.12
CA ASP A 73 -15.72 9.72 -9.54
C ASP A 73 -15.28 9.42 -10.99
N LYS A 74 -15.54 10.34 -11.90
CA LYS A 74 -15.09 10.24 -13.31
C LYS A 74 -13.57 10.22 -13.42
N TYR A 75 -12.89 11.09 -12.68
CA TYR A 75 -11.44 11.20 -12.70
C TYR A 75 -10.76 9.90 -12.20
N PHE A 76 -11.22 9.34 -11.10
CA PHE A 76 -10.67 8.09 -10.58
C PHE A 76 -10.99 6.90 -11.47
N ASN A 77 -12.16 6.88 -12.12
CA ASN A 77 -12.44 5.87 -13.13
C ASN A 77 -11.39 5.87 -14.24
N ASP A 78 -11.10 7.03 -14.82
CA ASP A 78 -10.09 7.15 -15.87
C ASP A 78 -8.68 6.85 -15.35
N LEU A 79 -8.37 7.27 -14.10
CA LEU A 79 -7.10 6.99 -13.48
C LEU A 79 -6.85 5.48 -13.30
N ILE A 80 -7.87 4.73 -12.90
CA ILE A 80 -7.80 3.27 -12.78
C ILE A 80 -7.60 2.63 -14.16
N ILE A 81 -8.35 3.06 -15.17
CA ILE A 81 -8.24 2.55 -16.54
C ILE A 81 -6.81 2.72 -17.07
N LEU A 82 -6.18 3.85 -16.79
CA LEU A 82 -4.79 4.12 -17.18
C LEU A 82 -3.75 3.35 -16.36
N ASN A 83 -4.09 2.92 -15.15
CA ASN A 83 -3.14 2.34 -14.18
C ASN A 83 -3.67 1.07 -13.50
N PRO A 84 -4.18 0.07 -14.22
CA PRO A 84 -4.95 -1.04 -13.62
C PRO A 84 -4.13 -1.92 -12.65
N ASN A 85 -2.81 -1.93 -12.80
CA ASN A 85 -1.92 -2.81 -12.01
C ASN A 85 -1.18 -2.09 -10.88
N ILE A 86 -1.21 -0.75 -10.85
CA ILE A 86 -0.38 0.05 -9.95
C ILE A 86 -1.16 1.06 -9.11
N PHE A 87 -2.46 1.19 -9.34
CA PHE A 87 -3.33 2.07 -8.59
C PHE A 87 -4.52 1.29 -8.01
N LYS A 88 -4.80 1.50 -6.73
CA LYS A 88 -5.94 0.90 -6.03
C LYS A 88 -6.62 1.91 -5.12
N ILE A 89 -7.91 1.70 -4.91
CA ILE A 89 -8.73 2.45 -3.96
C ILE A 89 -9.14 1.49 -2.84
N PHE A 90 -8.97 1.94 -1.59
CA PHE A 90 -9.42 1.22 -0.40
C PHE A 90 -10.49 2.05 0.31
N SER A 91 -11.65 1.46 0.54
CA SER A 91 -12.76 2.09 1.25
C SER A 91 -13.29 1.17 2.35
N PRO A 92 -13.31 1.61 3.61
CA PRO A 92 -14.03 0.90 4.67
C PRO A 92 -15.55 1.09 4.58
N ASP A 93 -16.00 2.01 3.73
CA ASP A 93 -17.40 2.38 3.54
C ASP A 93 -17.85 2.08 2.11
N GLU A 94 -19.14 1.98 1.89
CA GLU A 94 -19.71 1.81 0.55
C GLU A 94 -19.42 3.05 -0.32
N LEU A 95 -18.93 2.81 -1.53
CA LEU A 95 -18.61 3.88 -2.48
C LEU A 95 -19.86 4.64 -2.93
N GLU A 96 -20.98 3.96 -3.09
CA GLU A 96 -22.24 4.56 -3.50
C GLU A 96 -22.71 5.63 -2.49
N SER A 97 -22.58 5.33 -1.18
CA SER A 97 -22.93 6.28 -0.11
C SER A 97 -22.00 7.50 -0.09
N ASN A 98 -20.79 7.37 -0.64
CA ASN A 98 -19.84 8.45 -0.85
C ASN A 98 -20.04 9.19 -2.19
N GLY A 99 -21.06 8.82 -2.98
CA GLY A 99 -21.36 9.42 -4.27
C GLY A 99 -20.41 9.00 -5.41
N LEU A 100 -19.70 7.91 -5.25
CA LEU A 100 -18.71 7.35 -6.20
C LEU A 100 -19.31 6.17 -6.98
N ASN A 101 -20.43 6.41 -7.67
CA ASN A 101 -21.24 5.36 -8.29
C ASN A 101 -20.57 4.70 -9.50
N ILE A 102 -19.78 5.44 -10.26
CA ILE A 102 -19.05 4.92 -11.44
C ILE A 102 -17.96 3.94 -10.96
N LEU A 103 -17.24 4.30 -9.91
CA LEU A 103 -16.24 3.44 -9.31
C LEU A 103 -16.85 2.17 -8.73
N ALA A 104 -17.96 2.29 -8.01
CA ALA A 104 -18.67 1.15 -7.44
C ALA A 104 -19.09 0.18 -8.53
N SER A 105 -19.71 0.65 -9.61
CA SER A 105 -20.21 -0.18 -10.69
C SER A 105 -19.11 -0.84 -11.51
N ASN A 106 -18.02 -0.11 -11.80
CA ASN A 106 -17.01 -0.54 -12.77
C ASN A 106 -15.85 -1.30 -12.12
N HIS A 107 -15.48 -0.97 -10.89
CA HIS A 107 -14.19 -1.35 -10.30
C HIS A 107 -14.27 -2.00 -8.92
N SER A 108 -15.45 -2.06 -8.28
CA SER A 108 -15.59 -2.69 -6.97
C SER A 108 -15.32 -4.19 -7.04
N TYR A 109 -14.57 -4.68 -6.04
CA TYR A 109 -14.22 -6.10 -5.92
C TYR A 109 -15.41 -6.86 -5.35
N ASP A 110 -15.92 -7.81 -6.11
CA ASP A 110 -16.93 -8.76 -5.67
C ASP A 110 -16.28 -10.13 -5.46
N ILE A 111 -16.29 -10.60 -4.23
CA ILE A 111 -15.74 -11.90 -3.83
C ILE A 111 -16.45 -13.05 -4.55
N SER A 112 -17.74 -12.89 -4.86
CA SER A 112 -18.57 -13.93 -5.51
C SER A 112 -18.19 -14.16 -6.96
N ASN A 113 -17.64 -13.16 -7.65
CA ASN A 113 -17.40 -13.16 -9.09
C ASN A 113 -15.94 -13.30 -9.50
N ASN A 114 -15.06 -13.75 -8.70
CA ASN A 114 -13.64 -14.08 -8.94
C ASN A 114 -12.97 -13.47 -10.23
N ASN A 115 -13.54 -12.38 -10.75
CA ASN A 115 -13.06 -11.65 -11.91
C ASN A 115 -11.90 -10.78 -11.45
N GLY A 116 -10.73 -11.39 -11.40
CA GLY A 116 -9.50 -10.79 -10.95
C GLY A 116 -9.15 -9.56 -11.75
N ASN A 117 -8.92 -8.51 -11.09
CA ASN A 117 -8.31 -7.23 -11.41
C ASN A 117 -9.16 -6.01 -11.09
N LYS A 118 -10.01 -6.13 -10.09
CA LYS A 118 -10.74 -4.97 -9.61
C LYS A 118 -9.83 -4.11 -8.74
N CYS A 119 -9.89 -2.81 -8.96
CA CYS A 119 -8.96 -1.84 -8.37
C CYS A 119 -9.53 -1.18 -7.11
N VAL A 120 -10.80 -1.42 -6.78
CA VAL A 120 -11.48 -0.88 -5.61
C VAL A 120 -11.79 -2.01 -4.64
N LEU A 121 -11.36 -1.86 -3.39
CA LEU A 121 -11.61 -2.80 -2.31
C LEU A 121 -12.45 -2.11 -1.23
N GLU A 122 -13.70 -2.55 -1.12
CA GLU A 122 -14.65 -2.13 -0.09
C GLU A 122 -14.64 -3.18 1.02
N ILE A 123 -14.12 -2.81 2.18
CA ILE A 123 -14.00 -3.71 3.34
C ILE A 123 -14.36 -2.93 4.59
N LEU A 124 -15.45 -3.27 5.22
CA LEU A 124 -15.96 -2.60 6.43
C LEU A 124 -15.00 -2.74 7.62
N SER A 125 -13.81 -2.21 7.45
CA SER A 125 -12.75 -2.15 8.47
C SER A 125 -11.67 -1.16 8.06
N GLU A 126 -11.61 -0.03 8.73
CA GLU A 126 -10.59 1.01 8.52
C GLU A 126 -9.18 0.47 8.73
N ASN A 127 -9.01 -0.34 9.77
CA ASN A 127 -7.71 -0.91 10.11
C ASN A 127 -7.22 -1.89 9.04
N THR A 128 -8.09 -2.74 8.52
CA THR A 128 -7.75 -3.69 7.44
C THR A 128 -7.42 -2.96 6.15
N CYS A 129 -8.28 -2.04 5.71
CA CYS A 129 -8.05 -1.21 4.53
C CYS A 129 -6.73 -0.44 4.63
N LYS A 130 -6.46 0.12 5.82
CA LYS A 130 -5.22 0.87 6.06
C LYS A 130 -3.97 0.00 6.04
N GLY A 131 -4.05 -1.19 6.62
CA GLY A 131 -2.96 -2.18 6.59
C GLY A 131 -2.63 -2.62 5.17
N TRP A 132 -3.64 -2.94 4.37
CA TRP A 132 -3.48 -3.32 2.97
C TRP A 132 -2.95 -2.18 2.11
N MET A 133 -3.46 -0.96 2.33
CA MET A 133 -2.94 0.24 1.68
C MET A 133 -1.44 0.42 1.96
N GLN A 134 -1.00 0.29 3.20
CA GLN A 134 0.41 0.39 3.56
C GLN A 134 1.26 -0.66 2.85
N GLY A 135 0.82 -1.92 2.84
CA GLY A 135 1.50 -3.00 2.11
C GLY A 135 1.64 -2.70 0.63
N TYR A 136 0.57 -2.20 0.00
CA TYR A 136 0.56 -1.86 -1.43
C TYR A 136 1.48 -0.69 -1.77
N LEU A 137 1.52 0.35 -0.92
CA LEU A 137 2.46 1.47 -1.02
C LEU A 137 3.93 1.02 -0.86
N MET A 138 4.20 0.09 0.05
CA MET A 138 5.54 -0.45 0.25
C MET A 138 6.07 -1.20 -0.97
N MET A 139 5.18 -1.70 -1.83
CA MET A 139 5.50 -2.32 -3.11
C MET A 139 5.81 -1.30 -4.22
N GLY A 140 5.78 0.01 -3.94
CA GLY A 140 6.02 1.08 -4.90
C GLY A 140 4.81 1.46 -5.75
N ASN A 141 3.62 1.01 -5.37
CA ASN A 141 2.36 1.32 -6.03
C ASN A 141 1.70 2.57 -5.45
N HIS A 142 0.56 2.95 -6.02
CA HIS A 142 -0.21 4.13 -5.64
C HIS A 142 -1.58 3.73 -5.10
N VAL A 143 -2.06 4.51 -4.15
CA VAL A 143 -3.36 4.24 -3.52
C VAL A 143 -4.14 5.53 -3.28
N PHE A 144 -5.46 5.36 -3.18
CA PHE A 144 -6.35 6.34 -2.61
C PHE A 144 -7.16 5.67 -1.50
N PHE A 145 -7.36 6.36 -0.38
CA PHE A 145 -8.13 5.88 0.75
C PHE A 145 -9.33 6.78 0.96
N ILE A 146 -10.51 6.19 1.01
CA ILE A 146 -11.78 6.88 1.20
C ILE A 146 -12.29 6.54 2.59
N SER A 147 -12.76 7.51 3.34
CA SER A 147 -13.42 7.30 4.63
C SER A 147 -14.24 8.52 4.99
N TYR A 148 -15.25 8.34 5.83
CA TYR A 148 -15.98 9.46 6.41
C TYR A 148 -15.11 10.24 7.39
N GLU A 149 -15.33 11.55 7.47
CA GLU A 149 -14.61 12.43 8.38
C GLU A 149 -14.69 11.97 9.84
N ALA A 150 -15.86 11.46 10.25
CA ALA A 150 -16.09 10.94 11.61
C ALA A 150 -15.14 9.79 11.99
N PHE A 151 -14.66 9.00 11.01
CA PHE A 151 -13.78 7.85 11.22
C PHE A 151 -12.30 8.15 11.00
N ALA A 152 -11.96 9.37 10.55
CA ALA A 152 -10.57 9.78 10.36
C ALA A 152 -9.67 9.57 11.60
N PRO A 153 -10.13 9.77 12.86
CA PRO A 153 -9.34 9.45 14.05
C PRO A 153 -8.93 7.99 14.16
N ILE A 154 -9.76 7.04 13.70
CA ILE A 154 -9.48 5.59 13.76
C ILE A 154 -8.21 5.27 12.95
N VAL A 155 -8.09 5.82 11.76
CA VAL A 155 -6.95 5.57 10.87
C VAL A 155 -5.74 6.46 11.17
N SER A 156 -5.91 7.53 11.92
CA SER A 156 -4.86 8.51 12.21
C SER A 156 -3.63 7.88 12.88
N SER A 157 -3.83 6.96 13.82
CA SER A 157 -2.73 6.28 14.52
C SER A 157 -1.88 5.44 13.55
N MET A 158 -2.52 4.69 12.66
CA MET A 158 -1.85 3.88 11.64
C MET A 158 -1.14 4.75 10.59
N MET A 159 -1.72 5.90 10.22
CA MET A 159 -1.06 6.89 9.36
C MET A 159 0.25 7.39 9.98
N ARG A 160 0.19 7.79 11.24
CA ARG A 160 1.38 8.25 11.98
C ARG A 160 2.44 7.16 12.07
N GLN A 161 2.03 5.91 12.29
CA GLN A 161 2.93 4.76 12.33
C GLN A 161 3.62 4.56 10.97
N TYR A 162 2.87 4.64 9.88
CA TYR A 162 3.42 4.53 8.53
C TYR A 162 4.39 5.67 8.19
N PHE A 163 4.08 6.92 8.54
CA PHE A 163 4.99 8.04 8.35
C PHE A 163 6.26 7.90 9.19
N LYS A 164 6.14 7.37 10.41
CA LYS A 164 7.31 7.05 11.24
C LYS A 164 8.18 5.99 10.57
N TYR A 165 7.56 4.94 10.03
CA TYR A 165 8.27 3.93 9.25
C TYR A 165 9.01 4.55 8.06
N LEU A 166 8.37 5.36 7.23
CA LEU A 166 8.99 6.04 6.09
C LEU A 166 10.19 6.90 6.54
N LYS A 167 10.02 7.66 7.62
CA LYS A 167 11.11 8.48 8.19
C LYS A 167 12.29 7.64 8.66
N GLN A 168 12.04 6.49 9.29
CA GLN A 168 13.11 5.59 9.73
C GLN A 168 13.77 4.88 8.54
N ALA A 169 12.97 4.37 7.60
CA ALA A 169 13.46 3.72 6.41
C ALA A 169 14.37 4.64 5.56
N SER A 170 14.07 5.95 5.54
CA SER A 170 14.89 6.93 4.82
C SER A 170 16.28 7.16 5.44
N LYS A 171 16.48 6.79 6.71
CA LYS A 171 17.75 6.96 7.42
C LYS A 171 18.70 5.77 7.27
N ILE A 172 18.24 4.66 6.72
CA ILE A 172 19.04 3.45 6.57
C ILE A 172 20.09 3.67 5.48
N LYS A 173 21.37 3.73 5.86
CA LYS A 173 22.49 4.07 4.97
C LYS A 173 22.57 3.17 3.74
N TRP A 174 22.52 1.86 3.90
CA TRP A 174 22.63 0.93 2.78
C TRP A 174 21.48 1.06 1.75
N ARG A 175 20.34 1.56 2.18
CA ARG A 175 19.20 1.87 1.31
C ARG A 175 19.47 3.12 0.48
N ASN A 176 20.23 4.06 1.04
CA ASN A 176 20.60 5.31 0.38
C ASN A 176 21.80 5.17 -0.55
N GLU A 177 22.80 4.35 -0.18
CA GLU A 177 24.03 4.14 -0.94
C GLU A 177 23.80 3.43 -2.27
N ASN A 178 22.83 2.54 -2.29
CA ASN A 178 22.52 1.72 -3.45
C ASN A 178 21.30 2.19 -4.25
N ASN A 179 20.56 3.13 -3.74
CA ASN A 179 19.61 3.83 -4.58
C ASN A 179 20.44 4.72 -5.51
N SER A 180 20.40 4.42 -6.80
CA SER A 180 20.87 5.28 -7.89
C SER A 180 20.11 6.61 -8.00
N PHE A 181 19.53 7.09 -6.89
CA PHE A 181 19.09 8.43 -6.66
C PHE A 181 20.35 9.29 -6.51
N LYS A 182 20.94 9.63 -7.64
CA LYS A 182 22.08 10.55 -7.70
C LYS A 182 21.74 11.95 -7.16
N ASN A 183 20.49 12.22 -6.82
CA ASN A 183 20.06 13.51 -6.30
C ASN A 183 19.19 13.37 -5.04
N LYS A 184 19.77 13.84 -3.93
CA LYS A 184 19.07 14.05 -2.65
C LYS A 184 17.77 14.88 -2.80
N SER A 185 17.70 15.72 -3.85
CA SER A 185 16.55 16.55 -4.19
C SER A 185 15.35 15.75 -4.68
N GLU A 186 15.54 14.72 -5.50
CA GLU A 186 14.44 13.86 -5.99
C GLU A 186 13.79 13.04 -4.86
N TYR A 187 14.60 12.55 -3.93
CA TYR A 187 14.11 11.81 -2.77
C TYR A 187 13.29 12.71 -1.84
N ASN A 188 13.76 13.91 -1.58
CA ASN A 188 13.05 14.91 -0.79
C ASN A 188 11.76 15.38 -1.49
N THR A 189 11.71 15.36 -2.82
CA THR A 189 10.52 15.69 -3.60
C THR A 189 9.47 14.58 -3.50
N LEU A 190 9.89 13.30 -3.48
CA LEU A 190 9.00 12.15 -3.28
C LEU A 190 8.43 12.09 -1.85
N LEU A 191 9.21 12.50 -0.85
CA LEU A 191 8.72 12.61 0.54
C LEU A 191 7.85 13.85 0.78
N LYS A 192 7.95 14.85 -0.10
CA LYS A 192 7.13 16.07 -0.04
C LYS A 192 5.84 15.96 -0.84
N GLN A 193 5.70 14.95 -1.70
CA GLN A 193 4.41 14.67 -2.31
C GLN A 193 3.53 14.01 -1.25
N PRO A 194 2.46 14.67 -0.81
CA PRO A 194 1.48 14.03 0.04
C PRO A 194 0.89 12.89 -0.78
N THR A 195 1.17 11.67 -0.38
CA THR A 195 0.42 10.49 -0.78
C THR A 195 -0.89 10.55 -0.01
N ILE A 196 -1.79 11.43 -0.41
CA ILE A 196 -3.17 11.49 0.07
C ILE A 196 -4.00 10.59 -0.84
#